data_96a3b8cdff5bf6f1311d3c1ab040121b
#
_entry.id   96a3b8cdff5bf6f1311d3c1ab040121b
#
_cell.length_a   1.000
_cell.length_b   1.000
_cell.length_c   1.000
_cell.angle_alpha   90.00
_cell.angle_beta   90.00
_cell.angle_gamma   90.00
#
_symmetry.space_group_name_H-M   'P 1'
#
loop_
_entity.id
_entity.type
_entity.pdbx_description
1 polymer ?
#
loop_
_entity_poly.entity_id
_entity_poly.type
_entity_poly.pdbx_seq_one_letter_code
_entity_poly.pdbx_strand_id
1 'polypeptide(L)'
;VHGLPETLDALRRHIFNNVIWPDFTRLPHADRPILELVPFQVGDRLTLGGLRIEILPAWHTVPACGVAAETPSGWWVFTGDTGPNPALRECLRGRPIAQLVIETAFNDEERALAEISRHLSPSMLAQELLQLDLDPNTPIAITHVKPGEMAAVTGQIAALDLPMTVFALTRGERYRF
;
A
#
# COMPACT_ATOMS: atom_id res chain seq x y z
N VAL A 1 13.74 10.26 5.23
CA VAL A 1 12.79 9.14 5.15
C VAL A 1 11.65 9.42 6.09
N HIS A 2 10.41 9.36 5.58
CA HIS A 2 9.20 9.45 6.38
C HIS A 2 8.68 8.04 6.67
N GLY A 3 8.14 7.79 7.87
CA GLY A 3 7.62 6.48 8.26
C GLY A 3 6.88 6.47 9.59
N LEU A 4 6.20 5.36 9.86
CA LEU A 4 5.62 5.11 11.18
C LEU A 4 6.73 5.07 12.24
N PRO A 5 6.49 5.54 13.47
CA PRO A 5 7.52 5.57 14.54
C PRO A 5 8.19 4.22 14.75
N GLU A 6 7.42 3.13 14.75
CA GLU A 6 7.91 1.77 14.95
C GLU A 6 8.84 1.33 13.81
N THR A 7 8.50 1.70 12.56
CA THR A 7 9.33 1.42 11.38
C THR A 7 10.63 2.20 11.43
N LEU A 8 10.57 3.48 11.79
CA LEU A 8 11.77 4.32 11.94
C LEU A 8 12.69 3.84 13.06
N ASP A 9 12.10 3.37 14.16
CA ASP A 9 12.85 2.78 15.26
C ASP A 9 13.54 1.46 14.84
N ALA A 10 12.83 0.60 14.10
CA ALA A 10 13.40 -0.61 13.53
C ALA A 10 14.58 -0.30 12.56
N LEU A 11 14.45 0.74 11.73
CA LEU A 11 15.53 1.17 10.85
C LEU A 11 16.79 1.60 11.64
N ARG A 12 16.60 2.37 12.74
CA ARG A 12 17.73 2.77 13.60
C ARG A 12 18.39 1.58 14.29
N ARG A 13 17.59 0.68 14.85
CA ARG A 13 18.12 -0.45 15.62
C ARG A 13 18.79 -1.51 14.76
N HIS A 14 18.23 -1.78 13.58
CA HIS A 14 18.59 -2.98 12.82
C HIS A 14 19.29 -2.70 11.49
N ILE A 15 19.15 -1.48 10.95
CA ILE A 15 19.76 -1.12 9.66
C ILE A 15 20.88 -0.09 9.84
N PHE A 16 20.56 1.11 10.31
CA PHE A 16 21.51 2.23 10.45
C PHE A 16 22.18 2.20 11.82
N ASN A 17 22.90 1.12 12.13
CA ASN A 17 23.40 0.81 13.46
C ASN A 17 24.93 0.57 13.53
N ASN A 18 25.68 0.92 12.46
CA ASN A 18 27.10 0.69 12.29
C ASN A 18 27.51 -0.80 12.25
N VAL A 19 26.52 -1.73 12.14
CA VAL A 19 26.74 -3.17 11.96
C VAL A 19 26.32 -3.61 10.56
N ILE A 20 25.06 -3.35 10.17
CA ILE A 20 24.57 -3.64 8.82
C ILE A 20 24.96 -2.48 7.87
N TRP A 21 24.58 -1.25 8.26
CA TRP A 21 24.91 -0.02 7.54
C TRP A 21 25.46 1.03 8.49
N PRO A 22 26.34 1.95 8.01
CA PRO A 22 26.71 3.14 8.78
C PRO A 22 25.48 3.89 9.27
N ASP A 23 25.60 4.51 10.43
CA ASP A 23 24.51 5.35 10.95
C ASP A 23 24.45 6.69 10.19
N PHE A 24 23.76 6.68 9.04
CA PHE A 24 23.58 7.85 8.20
C PHE A 24 22.70 8.93 8.84
N THR A 25 22.06 8.62 9.97
CA THR A 25 21.33 9.64 10.75
C THR A 25 22.25 10.52 11.59
N ARG A 26 23.55 10.20 11.63
CA ARG A 26 24.59 10.93 12.36
C ARG A 26 25.80 11.30 11.52
N LEU A 27 25.92 10.76 10.31
CA LEU A 27 27.02 11.02 9.40
C LEU A 27 26.64 12.07 8.34
N PRO A 28 27.61 12.89 7.86
CA PRO A 28 28.97 13.07 8.35
C PRO A 28 29.02 13.76 9.69
N HIS A 29 28.00 14.55 10.05
CA HIS A 29 27.82 15.26 11.32
C HIS A 29 26.37 15.15 11.77
N ALA A 30 26.12 15.01 13.08
CA ALA A 30 24.79 14.81 13.64
C ALA A 30 23.82 16.01 13.42
N ASP A 31 24.35 17.21 13.24
CA ASP A 31 23.59 18.43 12.92
C ASP A 31 23.31 18.59 11.40
N ARG A 32 24.00 17.82 10.55
CA ARG A 32 23.80 17.78 9.09
C ARG A 32 23.94 16.34 8.57
N PRO A 33 22.99 15.45 8.93
CA PRO A 33 23.07 14.06 8.55
C PRO A 33 22.74 13.86 7.06
N ILE A 34 23.21 12.73 6.52
CA ILE A 34 22.83 12.27 5.17
C ILE A 34 21.36 11.87 5.14
N LEU A 35 20.87 11.31 6.25
CA LEU A 35 19.53 10.76 6.37
C LEU A 35 18.79 11.36 7.57
N GLU A 36 17.63 11.95 7.33
CA GLU A 36 16.70 12.38 8.35
C GLU A 36 15.52 11.39 8.41
N LEU A 37 15.14 10.96 9.62
CA LEU A 37 14.00 10.10 9.88
C LEU A 37 12.87 10.93 10.48
N VAL A 38 11.79 11.12 9.70
CA VAL A 38 10.66 11.99 10.05
C VAL A 38 9.43 11.11 10.32
N PRO A 39 8.94 11.05 11.56
CA PRO A 39 7.76 10.25 11.89
C PRO A 39 6.48 10.88 11.35
N PHE A 40 5.52 10.02 11.02
CA PHE A 40 4.13 10.35 10.77
C PHE A 40 3.20 9.33 11.44
N GLN A 41 1.92 9.67 11.55
CA GLN A 41 0.85 8.79 12.03
C GLN A 41 -0.16 8.53 10.92
N VAL A 42 -0.95 7.45 11.06
CA VAL A 42 -2.15 7.24 10.24
C VAL A 42 -3.10 8.42 10.41
N GLY A 43 -3.60 8.95 9.30
CA GLY A 43 -4.44 10.15 9.24
C GLY A 43 -3.66 11.46 9.04
N ASP A 44 -2.33 11.44 9.16
CA ASP A 44 -1.52 12.63 8.87
C ASP A 44 -1.58 13.01 7.40
N ARG A 45 -1.46 14.31 7.14
CA ARG A 45 -1.37 14.89 5.80
C ARG A 45 -0.01 15.54 5.62
N LEU A 46 0.70 15.11 4.60
CA LEU A 46 2.03 15.60 4.25
C LEU A 46 1.99 16.34 2.92
N THR A 47 2.90 17.29 2.73
CA THR A 47 3.16 17.87 1.41
C THR A 47 4.59 17.52 1.01
N LEU A 48 4.71 16.67 0.00
CA LEU A 48 6.01 16.21 -0.51
C LEU A 48 6.12 16.57 -1.99
N GLY A 49 7.13 17.39 -2.33
CA GLY A 49 7.32 17.84 -3.71
C GLY A 49 6.12 18.58 -4.32
N GLY A 50 5.31 19.25 -3.49
CA GLY A 50 4.08 19.93 -3.91
C GLY A 50 2.85 19.00 -4.00
N LEU A 51 3.01 17.70 -3.81
CA LEU A 51 1.92 16.73 -3.80
C LEU A 51 1.38 16.57 -2.38
N ARG A 52 0.06 16.66 -2.22
CA ARG A 52 -0.62 16.37 -0.95
C ARG A 52 -0.81 14.86 -0.81
N ILE A 53 -0.34 14.32 0.31
CA ILE A 53 -0.38 12.90 0.63
C ILE A 53 -1.06 12.72 1.98
N GLU A 54 -1.97 11.78 2.08
CA GLU A 54 -2.61 11.35 3.33
C GLU A 54 -2.16 9.93 3.66
N ILE A 55 -1.83 9.67 4.93
CA ILE A 55 -1.41 8.36 5.42
C ILE A 55 -2.65 7.56 5.81
N LEU A 56 -2.85 6.43 5.14
CA LEU A 56 -4.01 5.58 5.31
C LEU A 56 -3.72 4.40 6.25
N PRO A 57 -4.75 3.87 6.95
CA PRO A 57 -4.59 2.68 7.76
C PRO A 57 -4.32 1.46 6.88
N ALA A 58 -3.43 0.59 7.32
CA ALA A 58 -3.26 -0.76 6.83
C ALA A 58 -3.43 -1.77 7.98
N TRP A 59 -3.94 -2.95 7.68
CA TRP A 59 -4.11 -4.01 8.67
C TRP A 59 -3.20 -5.19 8.33
N HIS A 60 -2.01 -5.17 8.91
CA HIS A 60 -0.97 -6.14 8.62
C HIS A 60 -0.34 -6.70 9.90
N THR A 61 0.51 -7.73 9.77
CA THR A 61 1.17 -8.39 10.92
C THR A 61 2.29 -7.55 11.53
N VAL A 62 2.86 -6.62 10.76
CA VAL A 62 3.86 -5.64 11.21
C VAL A 62 3.32 -4.23 10.95
N PRO A 63 3.89 -3.18 11.56
CA PRO A 63 3.49 -1.81 11.30
C PRO A 63 3.53 -1.48 9.82
N ALA A 64 2.37 -1.15 9.25
CA ALA A 64 2.17 -0.84 7.84
C ALA A 64 1.19 0.33 7.67
N CYS A 65 1.27 0.99 6.53
CA CYS A 65 0.32 2.04 6.15
C CYS A 65 0.15 2.06 4.64
N GLY A 66 -1.01 2.52 4.20
CA GLY A 66 -1.24 2.95 2.84
C GLY A 66 -1.00 4.44 2.68
N VAL A 67 -1.10 4.92 1.45
CA VAL A 67 -1.02 6.34 1.12
C VAL A 67 -2.09 6.73 0.10
N ALA A 68 -2.64 7.93 0.22
CA ALA A 68 -3.46 8.54 -0.79
C ALA A 68 -2.80 9.84 -1.25
N ALA A 69 -2.58 9.99 -2.55
CA ALA A 69 -2.04 11.21 -3.14
C ALA A 69 -3.14 11.95 -3.90
N GLU A 70 -3.29 13.25 -3.65
CA GLU A 70 -4.28 14.06 -4.34
C GLU A 70 -3.78 14.44 -5.73
N THR A 71 -4.61 14.17 -6.74
CA THR A 71 -4.33 14.47 -8.14
C THR A 71 -5.46 15.33 -8.74
N PRO A 72 -5.27 15.95 -9.91
CA PRO A 72 -6.34 16.66 -10.59
C PRO A 72 -7.59 15.82 -10.89
N SER A 73 -7.44 14.49 -11.03
CA SER A 73 -8.52 13.55 -11.37
C SER A 73 -9.16 12.89 -10.14
N GLY A 74 -8.70 13.19 -8.94
CA GLY A 74 -9.12 12.54 -7.70
C GLY A 74 -7.95 11.97 -6.92
N TRP A 75 -8.21 11.02 -6.02
CA TRP A 75 -7.18 10.42 -5.18
C TRP A 75 -6.56 9.19 -5.87
N TRP A 76 -5.23 9.21 -6.02
CA TRP A 76 -4.47 8.00 -6.29
C TRP A 76 -4.22 7.30 -4.95
N VAL A 77 -4.62 6.05 -4.81
CA VAL A 77 -4.56 5.31 -3.54
C VAL A 77 -3.66 4.09 -3.70
N PHE A 78 -2.74 3.90 -2.76
CA PHE A 78 -1.94 2.69 -2.58
C PHE A 78 -2.17 2.16 -1.18
N THR A 79 -2.68 0.93 -1.06
CA THR A 79 -3.10 0.38 0.24
C THR A 79 -1.95 0.00 1.16
N GLY A 80 -0.74 -0.24 0.60
CA GLY A 80 0.29 -1.01 1.29
C GLY A 80 -0.15 -2.46 1.48
N ASP A 81 0.63 -3.22 2.24
CA ASP A 81 0.30 -4.60 2.61
C ASP A 81 -0.82 -4.59 3.65
N THR A 82 -1.94 -5.26 3.35
CA THR A 82 -3.13 -5.25 4.21
C THR A 82 -4.04 -6.44 3.91
N GLY A 83 -4.58 -7.05 4.96
CA GLY A 83 -5.77 -7.90 4.84
C GLY A 83 -7.05 -7.06 4.71
N PRO A 84 -8.25 -7.69 4.87
CA PRO A 84 -9.53 -6.98 4.86
C PRO A 84 -9.56 -5.85 5.88
N ASN A 85 -9.85 -4.61 5.42
CA ASN A 85 -9.59 -3.41 6.21
C ASN A 85 -10.79 -2.45 6.30
N PRO A 86 -11.68 -2.63 7.30
CA PRO A 86 -12.81 -1.72 7.50
C PRO A 86 -12.41 -0.25 7.71
N ALA A 87 -11.26 0.00 8.35
CA ALA A 87 -10.80 1.37 8.60
C ALA A 87 -10.38 2.07 7.30
N LEU A 88 -9.75 1.34 6.37
CA LEU A 88 -9.44 1.87 5.04
C LEU A 88 -10.72 2.20 4.26
N ARG A 89 -11.72 1.31 4.29
CA ARG A 89 -13.01 1.53 3.62
C ARG A 89 -13.68 2.80 4.12
N GLU A 90 -13.66 3.03 5.44
CA GLU A 90 -14.21 4.25 6.02
C GLU A 90 -13.45 5.51 5.57
N CYS A 91 -12.12 5.43 5.53
CA CYS A 91 -11.29 6.54 5.04
C CYS A 91 -11.55 6.88 3.56
N LEU A 92 -11.89 5.89 2.72
CA LEU A 92 -12.09 6.10 1.29
C LEU A 92 -13.54 6.46 0.92
N ARG A 93 -14.49 6.29 1.84
CA ARG A 93 -15.92 6.51 1.58
C ARG A 93 -16.21 7.89 1.00
N GLY A 94 -16.93 7.93 -0.14
CA GLY A 94 -17.34 9.15 -0.83
C GLY A 94 -16.22 9.98 -1.43
N ARG A 95 -14.99 9.44 -1.49
CA ARG A 95 -13.86 10.13 -2.16
C ARG A 95 -13.82 9.79 -3.65
N PRO A 96 -13.56 10.77 -4.52
CA PRO A 96 -13.31 10.49 -5.93
C PRO A 96 -11.95 9.80 -6.06
N ILE A 97 -11.95 8.49 -6.36
CA ILE A 97 -10.73 7.70 -6.51
C ILE A 97 -10.33 7.66 -7.99
N ALA A 98 -9.20 8.27 -8.32
CA ALA A 98 -8.65 8.26 -9.69
C ALA A 98 -8.05 6.90 -10.06
N GLN A 99 -7.43 6.22 -9.10
CA GLN A 99 -6.95 4.83 -9.22
C GLN A 99 -6.76 4.24 -7.83
N LEU A 100 -7.10 2.97 -7.69
CA LEU A 100 -6.76 2.16 -6.52
C LEU A 100 -5.65 1.16 -6.88
N VAL A 101 -4.55 1.19 -6.14
CA VAL A 101 -3.51 0.14 -6.16
C VAL A 101 -3.64 -0.64 -4.87
N ILE A 102 -4.04 -1.90 -4.97
CA ILE A 102 -4.33 -2.77 -3.83
C ILE A 102 -3.49 -4.05 -3.90
N GLU A 103 -3.01 -4.52 -2.77
CA GLU A 103 -2.26 -5.75 -2.72
C GLU A 103 -3.15 -6.99 -2.95
N THR A 104 -2.58 -8.05 -3.56
CA THR A 104 -3.19 -9.36 -3.66
C THR A 104 -2.05 -10.38 -3.71
N ALA A 105 -1.59 -10.80 -2.54
CA ALA A 105 -0.32 -11.49 -2.42
C ALA A 105 -0.37 -12.96 -2.84
N PHE A 106 -1.46 -13.66 -2.55
CA PHE A 106 -1.61 -15.10 -2.68
C PHE A 106 -2.74 -15.46 -3.65
N ASN A 107 -2.72 -16.68 -4.20
CA ASN A 107 -3.87 -17.26 -4.89
C ASN A 107 -4.93 -17.79 -3.88
N ASP A 108 -6.12 -18.18 -4.35
CA ASP A 108 -7.20 -18.62 -3.45
C ASP A 108 -6.97 -20.00 -2.81
N GLU A 109 -6.10 -20.86 -3.38
CA GLU A 109 -5.67 -22.11 -2.74
C GLU A 109 -4.87 -21.85 -1.48
N GLU A 110 -4.20 -20.70 -1.41
CA GLU A 110 -3.42 -20.23 -0.25
C GLU A 110 -4.17 -19.22 0.64
N ARG A 111 -5.49 -19.12 0.48
CA ARG A 111 -6.33 -18.17 1.23
C ARG A 111 -6.10 -18.22 2.75
N ALA A 112 -5.96 -19.41 3.34
CA ALA A 112 -5.68 -19.55 4.77
C ALA A 112 -4.35 -18.87 5.18
N LEU A 113 -3.33 -18.93 4.31
CA LEU A 113 -2.07 -18.24 4.51
C LEU A 113 -2.24 -16.73 4.37
N ALA A 114 -3.01 -16.27 3.39
CA ALA A 114 -3.36 -14.86 3.22
C ALA A 114 -4.02 -14.30 4.49
N GLU A 115 -5.01 -14.99 5.04
CA GLU A 115 -5.71 -14.59 6.27
C GLU A 115 -4.75 -14.48 7.48
N ILE A 116 -3.91 -15.49 7.72
CA ILE A 116 -2.96 -15.51 8.85
C ILE A 116 -1.91 -14.41 8.71
N SER A 117 -1.40 -14.20 7.50
CA SER A 117 -0.37 -13.19 7.22
C SER A 117 -0.93 -11.79 6.98
N ARG A 118 -2.27 -11.64 7.01
CA ARG A 118 -2.98 -10.38 6.77
C ARG A 118 -2.67 -9.77 5.41
N HIS A 119 -2.86 -10.59 4.40
CA HIS A 119 -2.83 -10.24 2.98
C HIS A 119 -4.18 -10.57 2.32
N LEU A 120 -4.31 -10.29 1.04
CA LEU A 120 -5.48 -10.63 0.25
C LEU A 120 -5.17 -11.78 -0.73
N SER A 121 -6.20 -12.60 -0.98
CA SER A 121 -6.32 -13.48 -2.15
C SER A 121 -7.41 -12.95 -3.09
N PRO A 122 -7.56 -13.45 -4.32
CA PRO A 122 -8.58 -13.00 -5.27
C PRO A 122 -10.00 -12.92 -4.72
N SER A 123 -10.47 -13.95 -4.03
CA SER A 123 -11.80 -13.95 -3.42
C SER A 123 -11.94 -12.95 -2.27
N MET A 124 -10.87 -12.71 -1.50
CA MET A 124 -10.83 -11.68 -0.45
C MET A 124 -10.78 -10.28 -1.06
N LEU A 125 -9.99 -10.08 -2.12
CA LEU A 125 -9.97 -8.84 -2.89
C LEU A 125 -11.37 -8.48 -3.40
N ALA A 126 -12.09 -9.45 -4.00
CA ALA A 126 -13.44 -9.23 -4.48
C ALA A 126 -14.37 -8.75 -3.37
N GLN A 127 -14.32 -9.41 -2.20
CA GLN A 127 -15.10 -9.00 -1.04
C GLN A 127 -14.76 -7.59 -0.56
N GLU A 128 -13.49 -7.21 -0.61
CA GLU A 128 -13.01 -5.88 -0.22
C GLU A 128 -13.50 -4.81 -1.21
N LEU A 129 -13.34 -5.05 -2.52
CA LEU A 129 -13.76 -4.14 -3.58
C LEU A 129 -15.27 -3.89 -3.57
N LEU A 130 -16.10 -4.92 -3.35
CA LEU A 130 -17.56 -4.79 -3.30
C LEU A 130 -18.05 -3.99 -2.08
N GLN A 131 -17.23 -3.81 -1.07
CA GLN A 131 -17.53 -3.00 0.11
C GLN A 131 -16.99 -1.57 0.03
N LEU A 132 -16.14 -1.29 -0.97
CA LEU A 132 -15.69 0.06 -1.29
C LEU A 132 -16.75 0.73 -2.16
N ASP A 133 -17.10 1.96 -1.84
CA ASP A 133 -18.01 2.80 -2.63
C ASP A 133 -17.23 3.47 -3.78
N LEU A 134 -16.79 2.64 -4.76
CA LEU A 134 -16.00 3.08 -5.91
C LEU A 134 -16.89 3.30 -7.13
N ASP A 135 -16.52 4.29 -7.95
CA ASP A 135 -17.06 4.38 -9.30
C ASP A 135 -16.71 3.10 -10.09
N PRO A 136 -17.67 2.46 -10.78
CA PRO A 136 -17.40 1.26 -11.58
C PRO A 136 -16.28 1.42 -12.63
N ASN A 137 -16.00 2.64 -13.05
CA ASN A 137 -14.91 2.95 -13.98
C ASN A 137 -13.58 3.21 -13.28
N THR A 138 -13.51 3.18 -11.94
CA THR A 138 -12.24 3.35 -11.22
C THR A 138 -11.27 2.24 -11.62
N PRO A 139 -10.08 2.56 -12.15
CA PRO A 139 -9.06 1.57 -12.45
C PRO A 139 -8.54 0.94 -11.16
N ILE A 140 -8.61 -0.40 -11.08
CA ILE A 140 -8.08 -1.16 -9.94
C ILE A 140 -6.83 -1.90 -10.38
N ALA A 141 -5.69 -1.56 -9.81
CA ALA A 141 -4.44 -2.24 -10.09
C ALA A 141 -4.04 -3.15 -8.92
N ILE A 142 -3.69 -4.40 -9.19
CA ILE A 142 -3.14 -5.28 -8.16
C ILE A 142 -1.62 -5.22 -8.13
N THR A 143 -1.08 -5.38 -6.93
CA THR A 143 0.36 -5.43 -6.65
C THR A 143 0.68 -6.49 -5.60
N HIS A 144 1.96 -6.64 -5.25
CA HIS A 144 2.47 -7.52 -4.18
C HIS A 144 2.27 -9.03 -4.43
N VAL A 145 1.89 -9.43 -5.64
CA VAL A 145 1.72 -10.85 -5.98
C VAL A 145 3.03 -11.60 -5.74
N LYS A 146 2.97 -12.71 -5.03
CA LYS A 146 4.16 -13.52 -4.73
C LYS A 146 4.82 -14.07 -6.01
N PRO A 147 6.15 -14.25 -6.01
CA PRO A 147 6.85 -14.80 -7.17
C PRO A 147 6.26 -16.14 -7.63
N GLY A 148 5.93 -16.25 -8.91
CA GLY A 148 5.33 -17.44 -9.50
C GLY A 148 3.80 -17.46 -9.49
N GLU A 149 3.13 -16.63 -8.70
CA GLU A 149 1.68 -16.66 -8.51
C GLU A 149 0.88 -15.80 -9.49
N MET A 150 1.54 -14.96 -10.28
CA MET A 150 0.87 -13.96 -11.12
C MET A 150 -0.20 -14.57 -12.05
N ALA A 151 0.09 -15.69 -12.69
CA ALA A 151 -0.86 -16.33 -13.61
C ALA A 151 -2.08 -16.90 -12.89
N ALA A 152 -1.89 -17.51 -11.71
CA ALA A 152 -2.97 -18.04 -10.88
C ALA A 152 -3.86 -16.89 -10.36
N VAL A 153 -3.24 -15.88 -9.75
CA VAL A 153 -3.96 -14.71 -9.18
C VAL A 153 -4.76 -13.97 -10.26
N THR A 154 -4.15 -13.65 -11.40
CA THR A 154 -4.85 -12.93 -12.47
C THR A 154 -5.92 -13.78 -13.13
N GLY A 155 -5.70 -15.09 -13.29
CA GLY A 155 -6.70 -16.02 -13.80
C GLY A 155 -7.90 -16.17 -12.88
N GLN A 156 -7.67 -16.24 -11.57
CA GLN A 156 -8.73 -16.29 -10.57
C GLN A 156 -9.52 -14.96 -10.51
N ILE A 157 -8.84 -13.82 -10.54
CA ILE A 157 -9.52 -12.51 -10.61
C ILE A 157 -10.38 -12.41 -11.88
N ALA A 158 -9.87 -12.84 -13.03
CA ALA A 158 -10.62 -12.80 -14.28
C ALA A 158 -11.86 -13.72 -14.28
N ALA A 159 -11.86 -14.75 -13.44
CA ALA A 159 -13.00 -15.64 -13.25
C ALA A 159 -14.07 -15.08 -12.31
N LEU A 160 -13.75 -14.01 -11.56
CA LEU A 160 -14.71 -13.32 -10.70
C LEU A 160 -15.54 -12.35 -11.54
N ASP A 161 -16.86 -12.36 -11.34
CA ASP A 161 -17.77 -11.41 -11.99
C ASP A 161 -17.77 -10.06 -11.23
N LEU A 162 -16.67 -9.32 -11.39
CA LEU A 162 -16.50 -8.02 -10.75
C LEU A 162 -17.04 -6.91 -11.64
N PRO A 163 -17.78 -5.93 -11.08
CA PRO A 163 -18.33 -4.80 -11.84
C PRO A 163 -17.27 -3.77 -12.27
N MET A 164 -16.03 -3.92 -11.82
CA MET A 164 -14.92 -3.03 -12.13
C MET A 164 -13.77 -3.75 -12.82
N THR A 165 -12.97 -3.01 -13.58
CA THR A 165 -11.78 -3.55 -14.24
C THR A 165 -10.61 -3.68 -13.26
N VAL A 166 -10.12 -4.90 -13.09
CA VAL A 166 -8.94 -5.20 -12.26
C VAL A 166 -7.80 -5.69 -13.17
N PHE A 167 -6.61 -5.12 -13.01
CA PHE A 167 -5.43 -5.49 -13.80
C PHE A 167 -4.17 -5.54 -12.92
N ALA A 168 -3.15 -6.27 -13.38
CA ALA A 168 -1.87 -6.34 -12.69
C ALA A 168 -0.95 -5.20 -13.15
N LEU A 169 -0.21 -4.58 -12.20
CA LEU A 169 0.84 -3.62 -12.55
C LEU A 169 1.99 -4.31 -13.26
N THR A 170 2.49 -3.68 -14.31
CA THR A 170 3.67 -4.13 -15.06
C THR A 170 4.87 -3.26 -14.71
N ARG A 171 6.01 -3.89 -14.45
CA ARG A 171 7.25 -3.16 -14.13
C ARG A 171 7.66 -2.22 -15.26
N GLY A 172 7.83 -0.93 -14.92
CA GLY A 172 8.26 0.10 -15.85
C GLY A 172 7.11 0.85 -16.54
N GLU A 173 5.87 0.45 -16.36
CA GLU A 173 4.72 1.23 -16.82
C GLU A 173 4.65 2.58 -16.11
N ARG A 174 4.11 3.56 -16.82
CA ARG A 174 3.91 4.93 -16.32
C ARG A 174 2.45 5.31 -16.46
N TYR A 175 1.87 5.75 -15.37
CA TYR A 175 0.50 6.26 -15.32
C TYR A 175 0.52 7.78 -15.14
N ARG A 176 -0.47 8.48 -15.68
CA ARG A 176 -0.67 9.93 -15.52
C ARG A 176 -2.09 10.16 -14.99
N PHE A 177 -2.21 10.99 -13.99
CA PHE A 177 -3.46 11.33 -13.31
C PHE A 177 -3.71 12.83 -13.32
#